data_564e84af80c9769fb051cb92acf2d40b
#
_entry.id   564e84af80c9769fb051cb92acf2d40b
#
_cell.length_a   1.000
_cell.length_b   1.000
_cell.length_c   1.000
_cell.angle_alpha   90.00
_cell.angle_beta   90.00
_cell.angle_gamma   90.00
#
_symmetry.space_group_name_H-M   'P 1'
#
loop_
_entity.id
_entity.type
_entity.pdbx_description
1 polymer ?
#
loop_
_entity_poly.entity_id
_entity_poly.type
_entity_poly.pdbx_seq_one_letter_code
_entity_poly.pdbx_strand_id
1 'polypeptide(L)'
;MVRSLFFIAKLAVLVAAAVWLAYQPSRVSIEIFGYQIDTTVGILILAVFLITLAAVLIHRYWRLLAGAPGSIGRVLRENRRRRGYKALTQGMVAVAAGDPDEARRWARKAEVLMDEPPLTLLLSAQAAQLAGDDQAARRYFEAMLEREETRFMGLRGCLMQALRRGDTDAALDYAQQAHDLRPKTPWVLTAMVELSEQTGDLTAAELAVRQAVRHKALAPPEGERKRAVITLERAAAARAAGDAEQALKLAREAHKLAPGLVPATVLLAELLTADGRRGKAGRVLQRAWPDQPHPDLARLYKGLDPKTDALAQVGRMAELVAGAPDHPESQLTRAEAALDAQLWGEARRHLAKAAGKTPGERVCRLMARLEESEHGDGAKARAWLLRAGRAPRDPAWVCGSCGALAGRWTAHCGACKTFDSVTWRPPVQVGPEARPADGAGRPEAELPALEILPRNGNGGGRALAQGRPGAPPPAATGQRG
;
A
#
# COMPACT_ATOMS: atom_id res chain seq x y z
N MET A 1 -9.64 30.06 -59.53
CA MET A 1 -9.63 30.77 -60.81
C MET A 1 -10.87 30.45 -61.65
N VAL A 2 -11.30 29.21 -61.89
CA VAL A 2 -12.50 28.92 -62.72
C VAL A 2 -13.81 29.54 -62.16
N ARG A 3 -14.02 29.56 -60.87
CA ARG A 3 -15.21 30.18 -60.26
C ARG A 3 -15.25 31.70 -60.42
N SER A 4 -14.10 32.36 -60.40
CA SER A 4 -14.02 33.81 -60.63
C SER A 4 -14.28 34.19 -62.09
N LEU A 5 -13.80 33.37 -63.02
CA LEU A 5 -14.06 33.54 -64.45
C LEU A 5 -15.54 33.37 -64.80
N PHE A 6 -16.20 32.36 -64.16
CA PHE A 6 -17.63 32.11 -64.32
C PHE A 6 -18.50 33.22 -63.73
N PHE A 7 -18.04 33.84 -62.66
CA PHE A 7 -18.71 35.00 -62.04
C PHE A 7 -18.58 36.25 -62.89
N ILE A 8 -17.39 36.51 -63.45
CA ILE A 8 -17.15 37.61 -64.40
C ILE A 8 -17.98 37.45 -65.68
N ALA A 9 -18.05 36.24 -66.26
CA ALA A 9 -18.88 35.93 -67.40
C ALA A 9 -20.37 36.14 -67.14
N LYS A 10 -20.90 35.70 -65.99
CA LYS A 10 -22.28 35.99 -65.58
C LYS A 10 -22.54 37.51 -65.38
N LEU A 11 -21.59 38.22 -64.82
CA LEU A 11 -21.71 39.67 -64.61
C LEU A 11 -21.72 40.38 -65.97
N ALA A 12 -20.86 39.99 -66.90
CA ALA A 12 -20.80 40.58 -68.25
C ALA A 12 -22.10 40.36 -69.06
N VAL A 13 -22.68 39.15 -68.98
CA VAL A 13 -23.98 38.85 -69.56
C VAL A 13 -25.09 39.65 -68.97
N LEU A 14 -25.08 39.86 -67.66
CA LEU A 14 -26.09 40.62 -66.94
C LEU A 14 -26.00 42.10 -67.26
N VAL A 15 -24.76 42.69 -67.39
CA VAL A 15 -24.51 44.06 -67.82
C VAL A 15 -24.93 44.23 -69.27
N ALA A 16 -24.59 43.30 -70.20
CA ALA A 16 -25.03 43.42 -71.60
C ALA A 16 -26.55 43.36 -71.75
N ALA A 17 -27.24 42.48 -70.98
CA ALA A 17 -28.70 42.43 -70.94
C ALA A 17 -29.33 43.71 -70.38
N ALA A 18 -28.73 44.30 -69.36
CA ALA A 18 -29.20 45.61 -68.79
C ALA A 18 -29.02 46.79 -69.78
N VAL A 19 -27.90 46.82 -70.47
CA VAL A 19 -27.63 47.81 -71.47
C VAL A 19 -28.59 47.69 -72.67
N TRP A 20 -28.80 46.42 -73.14
CA TRP A 20 -29.77 46.21 -74.22
C TRP A 20 -31.17 46.62 -73.85
N LEU A 21 -31.58 46.36 -72.62
CA LEU A 21 -32.93 46.68 -72.10
C LEU A 21 -33.07 48.21 -71.89
N ALA A 22 -31.98 48.97 -71.58
CA ALA A 22 -31.99 50.44 -71.44
C ALA A 22 -32.15 51.16 -72.75
N TYR A 23 -31.82 50.56 -73.90
CA TYR A 23 -31.97 51.09 -75.22
C TYR A 23 -33.38 50.89 -75.84
N GLN A 24 -34.28 50.14 -75.18
CA GLN A 24 -35.65 50.00 -75.66
C GLN A 24 -36.53 51.18 -75.23
N PRO A 25 -37.15 51.95 -76.19
CA PRO A 25 -37.93 53.13 -75.86
C PRO A 25 -39.36 52.82 -75.40
N SER A 26 -39.48 52.02 -74.33
CA SER A 26 -40.79 51.72 -73.73
C SER A 26 -41.00 52.51 -72.45
N ARG A 27 -42.03 53.39 -72.46
CA ARG A 27 -42.49 54.10 -71.28
C ARG A 27 -43.51 53.31 -70.51
N VAL A 28 -43.32 53.20 -69.19
CA VAL A 28 -44.27 52.60 -68.25
C VAL A 28 -44.71 53.72 -67.31
N SER A 29 -46.01 54.02 -67.28
CA SER A 29 -46.60 54.92 -66.29
C SER A 29 -47.21 54.04 -65.18
N ILE A 30 -46.75 54.27 -63.97
CA ILE A 30 -47.27 53.57 -62.79
C ILE A 30 -48.01 54.60 -61.91
N GLU A 31 -49.27 54.39 -61.67
CA GLU A 31 -50.04 55.23 -60.73
C GLU A 31 -49.98 54.57 -59.34
N ILE A 32 -49.41 55.26 -58.42
CA ILE A 32 -49.36 54.82 -56.99
C ILE A 32 -49.87 56.02 -56.15
N PHE A 33 -50.96 55.85 -55.46
CA PHE A 33 -51.57 56.85 -54.55
C PHE A 33 -51.82 58.26 -55.20
N GLY A 34 -52.22 58.28 -56.49
CA GLY A 34 -52.59 59.53 -57.17
C GLY A 34 -51.40 60.27 -57.78
N TYR A 35 -50.20 59.77 -57.76
CA TYR A 35 -49.02 60.23 -58.43
C TYR A 35 -48.71 59.40 -59.66
N GLN A 36 -48.64 60.02 -60.84
CA GLN A 36 -48.15 59.35 -62.05
C GLN A 36 -46.64 59.48 -62.12
N ILE A 37 -45.95 58.35 -62.06
CA ILE A 37 -44.49 58.29 -62.23
C ILE A 37 -44.21 57.68 -63.59
N ASP A 38 -43.82 58.50 -64.54
CA ASP A 38 -43.36 58.07 -65.87
C ASP A 38 -41.91 57.69 -65.79
N THR A 39 -41.65 56.40 -65.99
CA THR A 39 -40.29 55.88 -65.90
C THR A 39 -40.01 54.91 -67.11
N THR A 40 -38.76 54.77 -67.43
CA THR A 40 -38.35 53.76 -68.45
C THR A 40 -38.27 52.37 -67.86
N VAL A 41 -38.63 51.37 -68.62
CA VAL A 41 -38.61 49.91 -68.20
C VAL A 41 -37.25 49.57 -67.56
N GLY A 42 -36.14 50.13 -68.10
CA GLY A 42 -34.80 49.90 -67.56
C GLY A 42 -34.60 50.35 -66.11
N ILE A 43 -35.18 51.57 -65.76
CA ILE A 43 -35.08 52.12 -64.41
C ILE A 43 -35.93 51.29 -63.45
N LEU A 44 -37.09 50.79 -63.86
CA LEU A 44 -37.99 49.97 -63.05
C LEU A 44 -37.30 48.61 -62.71
N ILE A 45 -36.67 47.97 -63.72
CA ILE A 45 -35.94 46.70 -63.50
C ILE A 45 -34.75 46.89 -62.62
N LEU A 46 -34.01 47.98 -62.77
CA LEU A 46 -32.86 48.35 -61.91
C LEU A 46 -33.35 48.55 -60.47
N ALA A 47 -34.47 49.23 -60.24
CA ALA A 47 -35.02 49.44 -58.92
C ALA A 47 -35.47 48.11 -58.26
N VAL A 48 -36.18 47.25 -59.02
CA VAL A 48 -36.54 45.89 -58.50
C VAL A 48 -35.32 45.07 -58.21
N PHE A 49 -34.28 45.11 -59.06
CA PHE A 49 -33.02 44.41 -58.82
C PHE A 49 -32.31 44.91 -57.56
N LEU A 50 -32.21 46.20 -57.34
CA LEU A 50 -31.61 46.79 -56.14
C LEU A 50 -32.38 46.47 -54.88
N ILE A 51 -33.72 46.48 -54.92
CA ILE A 51 -34.56 46.10 -53.80
C ILE A 51 -34.37 44.58 -53.46
N THR A 52 -34.35 43.76 -54.49
CA THR A 52 -34.14 42.32 -54.31
C THR A 52 -32.73 42.02 -53.78
N LEU A 53 -31.71 42.71 -54.29
CA LEU A 53 -30.34 42.59 -53.81
C LEU A 53 -30.24 43.04 -52.34
N ALA A 54 -30.86 44.21 -52.01
CA ALA A 54 -30.89 44.70 -50.64
C ALA A 54 -31.60 43.72 -49.70
N ALA A 55 -32.76 43.17 -50.11
CA ALA A 55 -33.49 42.16 -49.33
C ALA A 55 -32.65 40.88 -49.10
N VAL A 56 -31.94 40.39 -50.14
CA VAL A 56 -31.03 39.23 -50.01
C VAL A 56 -29.84 39.53 -49.07
N LEU A 57 -29.25 40.71 -49.18
CA LEU A 57 -28.15 41.14 -48.32
C LEU A 57 -28.60 41.31 -46.88
N ILE A 58 -29.78 41.92 -46.63
CA ILE A 58 -30.39 42.05 -45.30
C ILE A 58 -30.69 40.65 -44.73
N HIS A 59 -31.30 39.78 -45.51
CA HIS A 59 -31.61 38.42 -45.08
C HIS A 59 -30.32 37.64 -44.74
N ARG A 60 -29.28 37.75 -45.57
CA ARG A 60 -27.98 37.13 -45.34
C ARG A 60 -27.31 37.67 -44.08
N TYR A 61 -27.35 38.98 -43.88
CA TYR A 61 -26.82 39.66 -42.69
C TYR A 61 -27.59 39.27 -41.42
N TRP A 62 -28.94 39.22 -41.51
CA TRP A 62 -29.80 38.76 -40.43
C TRP A 62 -29.51 37.30 -40.04
N ARG A 63 -29.32 36.43 -41.04
CA ARG A 63 -28.99 35.03 -40.81
C ARG A 63 -27.59 34.83 -40.18
N LEU A 64 -26.63 35.67 -40.51
CA LEU A 64 -25.32 35.69 -39.87
C LEU A 64 -25.43 36.19 -38.43
N LEU A 65 -26.20 37.24 -38.17
CA LEU A 65 -26.42 37.71 -36.78
C LEU A 65 -27.23 36.74 -35.94
N ALA A 66 -28.27 36.17 -36.47
CA ALA A 66 -29.14 35.21 -35.77
C ALA A 66 -28.41 33.87 -35.48
N GLY A 67 -27.44 33.47 -36.30
CA GLY A 67 -26.63 32.28 -36.11
C GLY A 67 -25.39 32.46 -35.23
N ALA A 68 -24.98 33.69 -34.98
CA ALA A 68 -23.76 34.04 -34.25
C ALA A 68 -23.81 33.67 -32.74
N PRO A 69 -24.91 33.86 -31.98
CA PRO A 69 -24.91 33.60 -30.55
C PRO A 69 -24.69 32.12 -30.21
N GLY A 70 -25.19 31.18 -31.03
CA GLY A 70 -25.03 29.75 -30.78
C GLY A 70 -23.62 29.21 -31.09
N SER A 71 -22.92 29.78 -32.04
CA SER A 71 -21.54 29.37 -32.40
C SER A 71 -20.53 29.99 -31.44
N ILE A 72 -20.68 31.22 -31.01
CA ILE A 72 -19.85 31.88 -30.02
C ILE A 72 -19.97 31.17 -28.66
N GLY A 73 -21.19 30.82 -28.24
CA GLY A 73 -21.43 30.09 -27.00
C GLY A 73 -20.76 28.71 -27.02
N ARG A 74 -20.78 28.02 -28.16
CA ARG A 74 -20.07 26.72 -28.29
C ARG A 74 -18.54 26.86 -28.24
N VAL A 75 -17.98 27.83 -28.92
CA VAL A 75 -16.54 28.13 -28.92
C VAL A 75 -16.08 28.53 -27.51
N LEU A 76 -16.85 29.39 -26.82
CA LEU A 76 -16.53 29.79 -25.45
C LEU A 76 -16.59 28.60 -24.46
N ARG A 77 -17.59 27.75 -24.56
CA ARG A 77 -17.68 26.50 -23.74
C ARG A 77 -16.53 25.57 -24.04
N GLU A 78 -16.19 25.34 -25.30
CA GLU A 78 -15.09 24.47 -25.70
C GLU A 78 -13.74 25.06 -25.20
N ASN A 79 -13.51 26.37 -25.32
CA ASN A 79 -12.31 27.01 -24.78
C ASN A 79 -12.25 26.93 -23.24
N ARG A 80 -13.39 27.09 -22.55
CA ARG A 80 -13.49 26.94 -21.10
C ARG A 80 -13.15 25.53 -20.70
N ARG A 81 -13.70 24.54 -21.40
CA ARG A 81 -13.44 23.11 -21.18
C ARG A 81 -11.97 22.75 -21.39
N ARG A 82 -11.37 23.18 -22.49
CA ARG A 82 -9.94 22.98 -22.77
C ARG A 82 -9.03 23.60 -21.70
N ARG A 83 -9.35 24.79 -21.22
CA ARG A 83 -8.62 25.43 -20.12
C ARG A 83 -8.81 24.67 -18.80
N GLY A 84 -9.99 24.12 -18.55
CA GLY A 84 -10.28 23.26 -17.41
C GLY A 84 -9.47 21.97 -17.41
N TYR A 85 -9.45 21.26 -18.54
CA TYR A 85 -8.61 20.05 -18.66
C TYR A 85 -7.12 20.35 -18.55
N LYS A 86 -6.66 21.48 -19.08
CA LYS A 86 -5.27 21.90 -18.87
C LYS A 86 -4.98 22.18 -17.39
N ALA A 87 -5.90 22.83 -16.68
CA ALA A 87 -5.75 23.07 -15.25
C ALA A 87 -5.75 21.76 -14.45
N LEU A 88 -6.63 20.81 -14.78
CA LEU A 88 -6.67 19.48 -14.18
C LEU A 88 -5.34 18.74 -14.38
N THR A 89 -4.83 18.70 -15.61
CA THR A 89 -3.56 18.04 -15.92
C THR A 89 -2.39 18.68 -15.17
N GLN A 90 -2.30 20.02 -15.14
CA GLN A 90 -1.25 20.71 -14.40
C GLN A 90 -1.37 20.48 -12.89
N GLY A 91 -2.60 20.44 -12.36
CA GLY A 91 -2.84 20.09 -10.97
C GLY A 91 -2.40 18.68 -10.62
N MET A 92 -2.70 17.70 -11.48
CA MET A 92 -2.23 16.31 -11.28
C MET A 92 -0.70 16.21 -11.35
N VAL A 93 -0.06 16.95 -12.26
CA VAL A 93 1.41 17.01 -12.33
C VAL A 93 1.99 17.64 -11.06
N ALA A 94 1.40 18.71 -10.54
CA ALA A 94 1.83 19.34 -9.30
C ALA A 94 1.67 18.42 -8.09
N VAL A 95 0.56 17.66 -8.02
CA VAL A 95 0.36 16.61 -6.98
C VAL A 95 1.45 15.53 -7.09
N ALA A 96 1.73 15.05 -8.30
CA ALA A 96 2.77 14.04 -8.52
C ALA A 96 4.19 14.56 -8.23
N ALA A 97 4.43 15.85 -8.45
CA ALA A 97 5.68 16.54 -8.13
C ALA A 97 5.83 16.85 -6.63
N GLY A 98 4.77 16.69 -5.83
CA GLY A 98 4.80 17.03 -4.41
C GLY A 98 4.73 18.53 -4.11
N ASP A 99 4.24 19.36 -5.04
CA ASP A 99 4.10 20.81 -4.83
C ASP A 99 2.67 21.16 -4.37
N PRO A 100 2.47 21.42 -3.06
CA PRO A 100 1.15 21.68 -2.50
C PRO A 100 0.54 23.01 -2.96
N ASP A 101 1.36 24.03 -3.20
CA ASP A 101 0.86 25.38 -3.55
C ASP A 101 0.42 25.42 -5.01
N GLU A 102 1.20 24.82 -5.90
CA GLU A 102 0.79 24.66 -7.30
C GLU A 102 -0.44 23.76 -7.42
N ALA A 103 -0.46 22.62 -6.71
CA ALA A 103 -1.60 21.70 -6.71
C ALA A 103 -2.90 22.39 -6.29
N ARG A 104 -2.89 23.17 -5.20
CA ARG A 104 -4.06 23.95 -4.74
C ARG A 104 -4.48 25.02 -5.75
N ARG A 105 -3.53 25.73 -6.34
CA ARG A 105 -3.80 26.78 -7.32
C ARG A 105 -4.50 26.22 -8.56
N TRP A 106 -3.98 25.10 -9.08
CA TRP A 106 -4.55 24.46 -10.26
C TRP A 106 -5.86 23.74 -9.94
N ALA A 107 -6.03 23.16 -8.75
CA ALA A 107 -7.28 22.56 -8.30
C ALA A 107 -8.43 23.57 -8.29
N ARG A 108 -8.24 24.73 -7.66
CA ARG A 108 -9.23 25.84 -7.66
C ARG A 108 -9.55 26.32 -9.07
N LYS A 109 -8.54 26.41 -9.95
CA LYS A 109 -8.76 26.82 -11.33
C LYS A 109 -9.53 25.79 -12.13
N ALA A 110 -9.28 24.50 -11.92
CA ALA A 110 -10.03 23.40 -12.53
C ALA A 110 -11.47 23.42 -12.07
N GLU A 111 -11.73 23.57 -10.77
CA GLU A 111 -13.07 23.64 -10.17
C GLU A 111 -13.93 24.75 -10.76
N VAL A 112 -13.36 25.95 -10.97
CA VAL A 112 -14.08 27.09 -11.61
C VAL A 112 -14.35 26.86 -13.09
N LEU A 113 -13.44 26.19 -13.80
CA LEU A 113 -13.50 26.04 -15.25
C LEU A 113 -14.27 24.79 -15.73
N MET A 114 -14.29 23.75 -14.91
CA MET A 114 -14.90 22.45 -15.26
C MET A 114 -16.23 22.28 -14.52
N ASP A 115 -17.21 21.81 -15.25
CA ASP A 115 -18.50 21.36 -14.72
C ASP A 115 -18.51 19.83 -14.59
N GLU A 116 -17.38 19.27 -14.17
CA GLU A 116 -17.17 17.83 -14.01
C GLU A 116 -16.70 17.55 -12.55
N PRO A 117 -17.64 17.56 -11.58
CA PRO A 117 -17.32 17.42 -10.16
C PRO A 117 -16.47 16.19 -9.80
N PRO A 118 -16.61 15.01 -10.44
CA PRO A 118 -15.81 13.83 -10.07
C PRO A 118 -14.31 14.05 -10.16
N LEU A 119 -13.83 14.69 -11.24
CA LEU A 119 -12.41 14.89 -11.48
C LEU A 119 -11.82 16.04 -10.63
N THR A 120 -12.61 17.11 -10.46
CA THR A 120 -12.19 18.25 -9.65
C THR A 120 -12.16 17.92 -8.17
N LEU A 121 -13.14 17.16 -7.65
CA LEU A 121 -13.16 16.69 -6.28
C LEU A 121 -11.92 15.83 -5.95
N LEU A 122 -11.55 14.91 -6.85
CA LEU A 122 -10.37 14.08 -6.65
C LEU A 122 -9.08 14.91 -6.58
N LEU A 123 -8.91 15.86 -7.52
CA LEU A 123 -7.74 16.75 -7.52
C LEU A 123 -7.70 17.63 -6.27
N SER A 124 -8.85 18.20 -5.88
CA SER A 124 -8.95 19.06 -4.69
C SER A 124 -8.67 18.31 -3.40
N ALA A 125 -9.14 17.05 -3.30
CA ALA A 125 -8.85 16.16 -2.17
C ALA A 125 -7.35 15.85 -2.07
N GLN A 126 -6.72 15.51 -3.20
CA GLN A 126 -5.29 15.20 -3.22
C GLN A 126 -4.43 16.44 -2.94
N ALA A 127 -4.79 17.60 -3.49
CA ALA A 127 -4.10 18.86 -3.23
C ALA A 127 -4.21 19.29 -1.75
N ALA A 128 -5.38 19.12 -1.13
CA ALA A 128 -5.59 19.38 0.28
C ALA A 128 -4.77 18.40 1.16
N GLN A 129 -4.76 17.12 0.80
CA GLN A 129 -3.97 16.11 1.50
C GLN A 129 -2.47 16.39 1.43
N LEU A 130 -1.95 16.73 0.25
CA LEU A 130 -0.55 17.09 0.04
C LEU A 130 -0.15 18.33 0.86
N ALA A 131 -1.08 19.25 1.02
CA ALA A 131 -0.89 20.46 1.78
C ALA A 131 -1.04 20.30 3.30
N GLY A 132 -1.36 19.10 3.78
CA GLY A 132 -1.62 18.85 5.21
C GLY A 132 -2.95 19.42 5.73
N ASP A 133 -3.84 19.89 4.83
CA ASP A 133 -5.17 20.37 5.21
C ASP A 133 -6.15 19.20 5.31
N ASP A 134 -6.05 18.48 6.44
CA ASP A 134 -6.87 17.30 6.68
C ASP A 134 -8.37 17.60 6.71
N GLN A 135 -8.76 18.80 7.15
CA GLN A 135 -10.16 19.19 7.20
C GLN A 135 -10.73 19.44 5.80
N ALA A 136 -9.98 20.09 4.92
CA ALA A 136 -10.39 20.28 3.53
C ALA A 136 -10.39 18.93 2.78
N ALA A 137 -9.34 18.13 2.95
CA ALA A 137 -9.26 16.80 2.33
C ALA A 137 -10.46 15.93 2.70
N ARG A 138 -10.83 15.91 3.99
CA ARG A 138 -12.00 15.18 4.49
C ARG A 138 -13.28 15.64 3.81
N ARG A 139 -13.55 16.94 3.74
CA ARG A 139 -14.76 17.48 3.08
C ARG A 139 -14.85 17.05 1.62
N TYR A 140 -13.74 17.05 0.90
CA TYR A 140 -13.72 16.60 -0.50
C TYR A 140 -13.94 15.10 -0.62
N PHE A 141 -13.33 14.27 0.25
CA PHE A 141 -13.58 12.84 0.24
C PHE A 141 -15.02 12.48 0.62
N GLU A 142 -15.61 13.18 1.61
CA GLU A 142 -17.02 13.03 1.97
C GLU A 142 -17.96 13.40 0.81
N ALA A 143 -17.68 14.50 0.11
CA ALA A 143 -18.45 14.90 -1.08
C ALA A 143 -18.33 13.86 -2.22
N MET A 144 -17.21 13.12 -2.30
CA MET A 144 -17.06 12.01 -3.25
C MET A 144 -17.95 10.80 -2.91
N LEU A 145 -18.38 10.62 -1.65
CA LEU A 145 -19.27 9.52 -1.25
C LEU A 145 -20.70 9.67 -1.83
N GLU A 146 -21.12 10.89 -2.12
CA GLU A 146 -22.45 11.19 -2.65
C GLU A 146 -22.64 10.73 -4.10
N ARG A 147 -21.53 10.48 -4.82
CA ARG A 147 -21.53 10.14 -6.24
C ARG A 147 -21.04 8.72 -6.47
N GLU A 148 -21.79 7.96 -7.24
CA GLU A 148 -21.49 6.54 -7.49
C GLU A 148 -20.11 6.34 -8.13
N GLU A 149 -19.74 7.20 -9.09
CA GLU A 149 -18.46 7.11 -9.81
C GLU A 149 -17.23 7.34 -8.90
N THR A 150 -17.37 8.18 -7.87
CA THR A 150 -16.26 8.55 -6.98
C THR A 150 -16.34 7.92 -5.60
N ARG A 151 -17.48 7.31 -5.23
CA ARG A 151 -17.74 6.74 -3.90
C ARG A 151 -16.61 5.83 -3.43
N PHE A 152 -16.14 4.94 -4.27
CA PHE A 152 -15.08 4.00 -3.90
C PHE A 152 -13.75 4.71 -3.57
N MET A 153 -13.41 5.78 -4.29
CA MET A 153 -12.22 6.59 -3.99
C MET A 153 -12.43 7.47 -2.76
N GLY A 154 -13.65 8.01 -2.58
CA GLY A 154 -14.05 8.72 -1.36
C GLY A 154 -13.90 7.85 -0.12
N LEU A 155 -14.38 6.62 -0.16
CA LEU A 155 -14.23 5.64 0.93
C LEU A 155 -12.75 5.40 1.27
N ARG A 156 -11.89 5.25 0.26
CA ARG A 156 -10.44 5.10 0.48
C ARG A 156 -9.85 6.33 1.18
N GLY A 157 -10.24 7.52 0.74
CA GLY A 157 -9.78 8.77 1.34
C GLY A 157 -10.25 8.93 2.79
N CYS A 158 -11.53 8.69 3.07
CA CYS A 158 -12.10 8.73 4.41
C CYS A 158 -11.46 7.69 5.35
N LEU A 159 -11.25 6.45 4.85
CA LEU A 159 -10.53 5.41 5.58
C LEU A 159 -9.13 5.87 6.01
N MET A 160 -8.34 6.39 5.06
CA MET A 160 -6.98 6.86 5.36
C MET A 160 -6.97 8.03 6.35
N GLN A 161 -7.96 8.91 6.28
CA GLN A 161 -8.13 9.99 7.24
C GLN A 161 -8.51 9.48 8.64
N ALA A 162 -9.41 8.48 8.72
CA ALA A 162 -9.79 7.84 9.97
C ALA A 162 -8.59 7.15 10.64
N LEU A 163 -7.80 6.39 9.86
CA LEU A 163 -6.58 5.73 10.35
C LEU A 163 -5.55 6.74 10.89
N ARG A 164 -5.33 7.87 10.22
CA ARG A 164 -4.41 8.91 10.71
C ARG A 164 -4.85 9.53 12.03
N ARG A 165 -6.16 9.64 12.27
CA ARG A 165 -6.71 10.13 13.54
C ARG A 165 -6.76 9.07 14.64
N GLY A 166 -6.47 7.82 14.31
CA GLY A 166 -6.63 6.70 15.23
C GLY A 166 -8.08 6.30 15.49
N ASP A 167 -9.01 6.75 14.66
CA ASP A 167 -10.43 6.42 14.71
C ASP A 167 -10.67 5.07 14.04
N THR A 168 -10.44 4.00 14.79
CA THR A 168 -10.51 2.62 14.28
C THR A 168 -11.93 2.23 13.89
N ASP A 169 -12.94 2.72 14.63
CA ASP A 169 -14.34 2.37 14.37
C ASP A 169 -14.81 2.97 13.04
N ALA A 170 -14.54 4.25 12.81
CA ALA A 170 -14.85 4.89 11.55
C ALA A 170 -14.05 4.26 10.39
N ALA A 171 -12.78 3.90 10.63
CA ALA A 171 -11.96 3.22 9.63
C ALA A 171 -12.55 1.87 9.23
N LEU A 172 -13.03 1.08 10.20
CA LEU A 172 -13.67 -0.21 9.96
C LEU A 172 -14.97 -0.06 9.15
N ASP A 173 -15.79 0.93 9.47
CA ASP A 173 -17.03 1.21 8.74
C ASP A 173 -16.75 1.57 7.27
N TYR A 174 -15.78 2.46 7.01
CA TYR A 174 -15.39 2.80 5.64
C TYR A 174 -14.78 1.60 4.89
N ALA A 175 -14.00 0.76 5.57
CA ALA A 175 -13.43 -0.45 4.97
C ALA A 175 -14.52 -1.45 4.61
N GLN A 176 -15.52 -1.63 5.47
CA GLN A 176 -16.66 -2.50 5.22
C GLN A 176 -17.48 -2.02 4.02
N GLN A 177 -17.83 -0.74 3.96
CA GLN A 177 -18.52 -0.16 2.82
C GLN A 177 -17.72 -0.31 1.51
N ALA A 178 -16.39 -0.15 1.57
CA ALA A 178 -15.53 -0.37 0.41
C ALA A 178 -15.50 -1.85 -0.01
N HIS A 179 -15.52 -2.78 0.96
CA HIS A 179 -15.60 -4.21 0.72
C HIS A 179 -16.92 -4.60 0.04
N ASP A 180 -18.03 -4.04 0.49
CA ASP A 180 -19.36 -4.32 -0.08
C ASP A 180 -19.44 -3.86 -1.55
N LEU A 181 -18.81 -2.74 -1.88
CA LEU A 181 -18.72 -2.25 -3.27
C LEU A 181 -17.75 -3.08 -4.13
N ARG A 182 -16.58 -3.41 -3.62
CA ARG A 182 -15.51 -4.09 -4.37
C ARG A 182 -14.74 -5.10 -3.51
N PRO A 183 -15.30 -6.28 -3.22
CA PRO A 183 -14.78 -7.25 -2.25
C PRO A 183 -13.44 -7.90 -2.62
N LYS A 184 -13.00 -7.75 -3.88
CA LYS A 184 -11.75 -8.39 -4.37
C LYS A 184 -10.58 -7.41 -4.50
N THR A 185 -10.78 -6.16 -4.13
CA THR A 185 -9.75 -5.13 -4.31
C THR A 185 -8.65 -5.28 -3.26
N PRO A 186 -7.36 -5.38 -3.67
CA PRO A 186 -6.26 -5.68 -2.75
C PRO A 186 -6.18 -4.76 -1.53
N TRP A 187 -6.22 -3.42 -1.71
CA TRP A 187 -6.12 -2.49 -0.60
C TRP A 187 -7.27 -2.62 0.42
N VAL A 188 -8.48 -2.97 -0.06
CA VAL A 188 -9.65 -3.20 0.82
C VAL A 188 -9.40 -4.42 1.70
N LEU A 189 -8.93 -5.51 1.09
CA LEU A 189 -8.63 -6.75 1.81
C LEU A 189 -7.50 -6.57 2.81
N THR A 190 -6.45 -5.81 2.44
CA THR A 190 -5.37 -5.47 3.37
C THR A 190 -5.87 -4.63 4.54
N ALA A 191 -6.67 -3.58 4.25
CA ALA A 191 -7.26 -2.76 5.31
C ALA A 191 -8.18 -3.55 6.24
N MET A 192 -8.99 -4.48 5.69
CA MET A 192 -9.84 -5.36 6.50
C MET A 192 -9.02 -6.25 7.42
N VAL A 193 -7.89 -6.81 6.94
CA VAL A 193 -6.97 -7.60 7.78
C VAL A 193 -6.42 -6.74 8.91
N GLU A 194 -5.81 -5.59 8.60
CA GLU A 194 -5.18 -4.72 9.58
C GLU A 194 -6.15 -4.21 10.65
N LEU A 195 -7.36 -3.80 10.23
CA LEU A 195 -8.39 -3.31 11.14
C LEU A 195 -8.96 -4.41 12.02
N SER A 196 -9.22 -5.60 11.46
CA SER A 196 -9.69 -6.74 12.26
C SER A 196 -8.64 -7.20 13.28
N GLU A 197 -7.36 -7.12 12.93
CA GLU A 197 -6.25 -7.39 13.86
C GLU A 197 -6.21 -6.35 14.99
N GLN A 198 -6.49 -5.07 14.70
CA GLN A 198 -6.48 -3.99 15.70
C GLN A 198 -7.70 -4.02 16.65
N THR A 199 -8.87 -4.39 16.13
CA THR A 199 -10.10 -4.47 16.94
C THR A 199 -10.15 -5.70 17.83
N GLY A 200 -9.27 -6.70 17.58
CA GLY A 200 -9.24 -7.95 18.35
C GLY A 200 -10.37 -8.92 18.01
N ASP A 201 -11.14 -8.67 16.95
CA ASP A 201 -12.09 -9.65 16.41
C ASP A 201 -11.33 -10.74 15.64
N LEU A 202 -10.89 -11.75 16.38
CA LEU A 202 -10.12 -12.86 15.83
C LEU A 202 -10.87 -13.66 14.77
N THR A 203 -12.20 -13.63 14.77
CA THR A 203 -13.02 -14.34 13.78
C THR A 203 -13.06 -13.56 12.47
N ALA A 204 -13.32 -12.27 12.53
CA ALA A 204 -13.25 -11.39 11.37
C ALA A 204 -11.83 -11.33 10.78
N ALA A 205 -10.80 -11.26 11.63
CA ALA A 205 -9.40 -11.27 11.20
C ALA A 205 -9.04 -12.55 10.41
N GLU A 206 -9.45 -13.73 10.91
CA GLU A 206 -9.21 -15.00 10.20
C GLU A 206 -9.90 -15.02 8.82
N LEU A 207 -11.15 -14.57 8.76
CA LEU A 207 -11.90 -14.48 7.50
C LEU A 207 -11.24 -13.50 6.52
N ALA A 208 -10.85 -12.32 7.00
CA ALA A 208 -10.18 -11.30 6.20
C ALA A 208 -8.85 -11.82 5.62
N VAL A 209 -8.00 -12.47 6.43
CA VAL A 209 -6.74 -13.07 5.96
C VAL A 209 -6.98 -14.14 4.90
N ARG A 210 -7.97 -15.03 5.10
CA ARG A 210 -8.32 -16.05 4.09
C ARG A 210 -8.75 -15.43 2.76
N GLN A 211 -9.55 -14.37 2.80
CA GLN A 211 -9.96 -13.64 1.59
C GLN A 211 -8.78 -12.93 0.93
N ALA A 212 -7.90 -12.29 1.71
CA ALA A 212 -6.71 -11.60 1.21
C ALA A 212 -5.76 -12.57 0.48
N VAL A 213 -5.53 -13.76 1.02
CA VAL A 213 -4.73 -14.81 0.35
C VAL A 213 -5.43 -15.33 -0.90
N ARG A 214 -6.73 -15.61 -0.82
CA ARG A 214 -7.52 -16.11 -1.95
C ARG A 214 -7.49 -15.18 -3.16
N HIS A 215 -7.52 -13.86 -2.91
CA HIS A 215 -7.51 -12.82 -3.94
C HIS A 215 -6.10 -12.24 -4.21
N LYS A 216 -5.03 -12.90 -3.71
CA LYS A 216 -3.63 -12.51 -3.92
C LYS A 216 -3.28 -11.11 -3.42
N ALA A 217 -4.04 -10.58 -2.47
CA ALA A 217 -3.71 -9.35 -1.76
C ALA A 217 -2.65 -9.58 -0.67
N LEU A 218 -2.50 -10.82 -0.22
CA LEU A 218 -1.51 -11.26 0.75
C LEU A 218 -0.81 -12.53 0.22
N ALA A 219 0.51 -12.62 0.40
CA ALA A 219 1.27 -13.81 0.03
C ALA A 219 0.86 -15.03 0.88
N PRO A 220 0.76 -16.25 0.30
CA PRO A 220 0.36 -17.43 1.05
C PRO A 220 1.17 -17.69 2.33
N PRO A 221 2.51 -17.61 2.35
CA PRO A 221 3.29 -17.86 3.57
C PRO A 221 2.99 -16.83 4.68
N GLU A 222 2.79 -15.57 4.31
CA GLU A 222 2.44 -14.51 5.24
C GLU A 222 1.03 -14.72 5.80
N GLY A 223 0.08 -15.09 4.92
CA GLY A 223 -1.28 -15.40 5.33
C GLY A 223 -1.36 -16.61 6.26
N GLU A 224 -0.59 -17.66 6.00
CA GLU A 224 -0.50 -18.83 6.89
C GLU A 224 0.06 -18.45 8.26
N ARG A 225 1.10 -17.63 8.30
CA ARG A 225 1.69 -17.13 9.54
C ARG A 225 0.68 -16.26 10.33
N LYS A 226 0.02 -15.29 9.68
CA LYS A 226 -1.02 -14.46 10.34
C LYS A 226 -2.16 -15.34 10.89
N ARG A 227 -2.64 -16.29 10.11
CA ARG A 227 -3.65 -17.26 10.57
C ARG A 227 -3.16 -18.08 11.76
N ALA A 228 -1.90 -18.53 11.76
CA ALA A 228 -1.32 -19.24 12.89
C ALA A 228 -1.34 -18.41 14.17
N VAL A 229 -0.98 -17.12 14.08
CA VAL A 229 -1.00 -16.20 15.22
C VAL A 229 -2.43 -15.97 15.73
N ILE A 230 -3.39 -15.70 14.83
CA ILE A 230 -4.81 -15.56 15.18
C ILE A 230 -5.35 -16.82 15.86
N THR A 231 -5.04 -18.00 15.29
CA THR A 231 -5.47 -19.27 15.84
C THR A 231 -4.82 -19.55 17.19
N LEU A 232 -3.57 -19.13 17.40
CA LEU A 232 -2.86 -19.20 18.67
C LEU A 232 -3.53 -18.35 19.76
N GLU A 233 -3.91 -17.11 19.44
CA GLU A 233 -4.66 -16.23 20.36
C GLU A 233 -6.02 -16.86 20.73
N ARG A 234 -6.73 -17.42 19.76
CA ARG A 234 -7.97 -18.16 20.03
C ARG A 234 -7.75 -19.37 20.91
N ALA A 235 -6.63 -20.11 20.71
CA ALA A 235 -6.26 -21.22 21.57
C ALA A 235 -5.98 -20.77 23.01
N ALA A 236 -5.28 -19.63 23.16
CA ALA A 236 -5.00 -19.05 24.47
C ALA A 236 -6.28 -18.58 25.17
N ALA A 237 -7.21 -17.98 24.44
CA ALA A 237 -8.53 -17.57 24.94
C ALA A 237 -9.38 -18.78 25.38
N ALA A 238 -9.42 -19.85 24.57
CA ALA A 238 -10.13 -21.08 24.92
C ALA A 238 -9.54 -21.74 26.18
N ARG A 239 -8.19 -21.72 26.32
CA ARG A 239 -7.51 -22.19 27.54
C ARG A 239 -7.94 -21.35 28.76
N ALA A 240 -7.97 -20.03 28.62
CA ALA A 240 -8.38 -19.14 29.71
C ALA A 240 -9.86 -19.32 30.08
N ALA A 241 -10.73 -19.67 29.15
CA ALA A 241 -12.13 -20.03 29.37
C ALA A 241 -12.33 -21.43 29.96
N GLY A 242 -11.28 -22.22 30.11
CA GLY A 242 -11.36 -23.60 30.64
C GLY A 242 -11.74 -24.66 29.60
N ASP A 243 -11.92 -24.31 28.32
CA ASP A 243 -12.19 -25.24 27.22
C ASP A 243 -10.89 -25.88 26.74
N ALA A 244 -10.45 -26.90 27.44
CA ALA A 244 -9.19 -27.61 27.15
C ALA A 244 -9.22 -28.34 25.80
N GLU A 245 -10.38 -28.86 25.38
CA GLU A 245 -10.51 -29.59 24.11
C GLU A 245 -10.35 -28.62 22.93
N GLN A 246 -11.07 -27.53 22.94
CA GLN A 246 -10.98 -26.50 21.90
C GLN A 246 -9.59 -25.84 21.87
N ALA A 247 -9.01 -25.54 23.04
CA ALA A 247 -7.67 -25.00 23.14
C ALA A 247 -6.65 -25.95 22.48
N LEU A 248 -6.71 -27.25 22.76
CA LEU A 248 -5.80 -28.23 22.19
C LEU A 248 -5.98 -28.41 20.68
N LYS A 249 -7.24 -28.33 20.20
CA LYS A 249 -7.54 -28.39 18.75
C LYS A 249 -6.94 -27.17 18.03
N LEU A 250 -7.18 -25.97 18.55
CA LEU A 250 -6.68 -24.72 17.97
C LEU A 250 -5.14 -24.65 18.05
N ALA A 251 -4.52 -25.04 19.17
CA ALA A 251 -3.06 -25.06 19.29
C ALA A 251 -2.39 -26.00 18.27
N ARG A 252 -3.00 -27.16 17.96
CA ARG A 252 -2.52 -28.05 16.90
C ARG A 252 -2.64 -27.40 15.51
N GLU A 253 -3.74 -26.73 15.25
CA GLU A 253 -3.94 -26.01 13.98
C GLU A 253 -2.91 -24.88 13.82
N ALA A 254 -2.69 -24.07 14.86
CA ALA A 254 -1.70 -23.00 14.86
C ALA A 254 -0.28 -23.52 14.58
N HIS A 255 0.13 -24.59 15.29
CA HIS A 255 1.42 -25.23 15.07
C HIS A 255 1.56 -25.83 13.66
N LYS A 256 0.47 -26.40 13.09
CA LYS A 256 0.47 -26.93 11.72
C LYS A 256 0.62 -25.83 10.66
N LEU A 257 -0.04 -24.67 10.86
CA LEU A 257 0.02 -23.53 9.95
C LEU A 257 1.41 -22.87 9.94
N ALA A 258 2.06 -22.78 11.10
CA ALA A 258 3.40 -22.21 11.22
C ALA A 258 4.26 -23.02 12.21
N PRO A 259 4.91 -24.10 11.76
CA PRO A 259 5.75 -24.95 12.62
C PRO A 259 6.91 -24.17 13.27
N GLY A 260 7.41 -23.13 12.59
CA GLY A 260 8.44 -22.22 13.11
C GLY A 260 7.94 -21.17 14.11
N LEU A 261 6.67 -21.13 14.47
CA LEU A 261 6.13 -20.23 15.49
C LEU A 261 6.31 -20.87 16.88
N VAL A 262 7.43 -20.56 17.54
CA VAL A 262 7.79 -21.11 18.87
C VAL A 262 6.63 -21.03 19.88
N PRO A 263 5.91 -19.91 20.03
CA PRO A 263 4.79 -19.80 20.97
C PRO A 263 3.67 -20.81 20.71
N ALA A 264 3.40 -21.15 19.44
CA ALA A 264 2.39 -22.18 19.10
C ALA A 264 2.84 -23.57 19.53
N THR A 265 4.13 -23.89 19.34
CA THR A 265 4.73 -25.13 19.80
C THR A 265 4.73 -25.23 21.32
N VAL A 266 5.06 -24.13 22.01
CA VAL A 266 5.04 -24.02 23.48
C VAL A 266 3.64 -24.30 24.01
N LEU A 267 2.63 -23.56 23.51
CA LEU A 267 1.23 -23.73 23.96
C LEU A 267 0.73 -25.17 23.72
N LEU A 268 1.02 -25.72 22.53
CA LEU A 268 0.65 -27.11 22.21
C LEU A 268 1.28 -28.10 23.17
N ALA A 269 2.57 -27.96 23.48
CA ALA A 269 3.27 -28.86 24.40
C ALA A 269 2.75 -28.73 25.84
N GLU A 270 2.45 -27.53 26.31
CA GLU A 270 1.81 -27.26 27.61
C GLU A 270 0.45 -27.96 27.70
N LEU A 271 -0.41 -27.78 26.70
CA LEU A 271 -1.75 -28.41 26.69
C LEU A 271 -1.69 -29.93 26.60
N LEU A 272 -0.78 -30.49 25.82
CA LEU A 272 -0.56 -31.91 25.76
C LEU A 272 -0.05 -32.46 27.11
N THR A 273 0.78 -31.70 27.82
CA THR A 273 1.30 -32.10 29.14
C THR A 273 0.18 -32.05 30.17
N ALA A 274 -0.66 -31.04 30.18
CA ALA A 274 -1.81 -30.91 31.04
C ALA A 274 -2.84 -32.06 30.82
N ASP A 275 -2.99 -32.48 29.57
CA ASP A 275 -3.85 -33.61 29.17
C ASP A 275 -3.19 -34.97 29.44
N GLY A 276 -2.07 -35.02 30.15
CA GLY A 276 -1.34 -36.27 30.51
C GLY A 276 -0.54 -36.90 29.35
N ARG A 277 -0.55 -36.32 28.18
CA ARG A 277 0.09 -36.85 26.96
C ARG A 277 1.55 -36.43 26.81
N ARG A 278 2.36 -36.54 27.90
CA ARG A 278 3.76 -36.09 27.98
C ARG A 278 4.65 -36.59 26.84
N GLY A 279 4.51 -37.88 26.45
CA GLY A 279 5.28 -38.45 25.34
C GLY A 279 4.96 -37.81 23.97
N LYS A 280 3.71 -37.33 23.78
CA LYS A 280 3.38 -36.56 22.56
C LYS A 280 3.96 -35.14 22.63
N ALA A 281 3.91 -34.51 23.80
CA ALA A 281 4.53 -33.18 24.00
C ALA A 281 6.04 -33.24 23.71
N GLY A 282 6.76 -34.23 24.23
CA GLY A 282 8.19 -34.44 23.97
C GLY A 282 8.49 -34.54 22.47
N ARG A 283 7.72 -35.37 21.75
CA ARG A 283 7.90 -35.51 20.28
C ARG A 283 7.64 -34.21 19.50
N VAL A 284 6.68 -33.41 19.93
CA VAL A 284 6.42 -32.08 19.32
C VAL A 284 7.62 -31.15 19.53
N LEU A 285 8.17 -31.08 20.73
CA LEU A 285 9.33 -30.28 21.07
C LEU A 285 10.59 -30.71 20.31
N GLN A 286 10.86 -32.05 20.26
CA GLN A 286 11.99 -32.60 19.51
C GLN A 286 11.90 -32.32 18.01
N ARG A 287 10.71 -32.37 17.41
CA ARG A 287 10.51 -32.09 15.99
C ARG A 287 10.66 -30.60 15.65
N ALA A 288 10.29 -29.72 16.57
CA ALA A 288 10.41 -28.26 16.37
C ALA A 288 11.85 -27.76 16.58
N TRP A 289 12.67 -28.48 17.36
CA TRP A 289 14.01 -28.04 17.73
C TRP A 289 14.94 -27.74 16.54
N PRO A 290 15.03 -28.58 15.48
CA PRO A 290 15.92 -28.33 14.35
C PRO A 290 15.65 -27.02 13.63
N ASP A 291 14.39 -26.66 13.52
CA ASP A 291 13.95 -25.45 12.80
C ASP A 291 14.13 -24.19 13.66
N GLN A 292 13.88 -24.31 14.97
CA GLN A 292 13.91 -23.17 15.89
C GLN A 292 14.42 -23.57 17.29
N PRO A 293 15.71 -23.77 17.49
CA PRO A 293 16.28 -23.97 18.82
C PRO A 293 15.96 -22.76 19.72
N HIS A 294 15.21 -22.99 20.81
CA HIS A 294 14.72 -21.91 21.66
C HIS A 294 14.74 -22.33 23.14
N PRO A 295 15.14 -21.45 24.07
CA PRO A 295 15.22 -21.79 25.50
C PRO A 295 13.88 -22.21 26.11
N ASP A 296 12.75 -21.69 25.62
CA ASP A 296 11.43 -22.09 26.12
C ASP A 296 11.09 -23.53 25.76
N LEU A 297 11.52 -24.05 24.60
CA LEU A 297 11.35 -25.44 24.23
C LEU A 297 12.18 -26.36 25.14
N ALA A 298 13.43 -25.96 25.42
CA ALA A 298 14.31 -26.71 26.32
C ALA A 298 13.75 -26.76 27.75
N ARG A 299 13.26 -25.61 28.25
CA ARG A 299 12.65 -25.50 29.57
C ARG A 299 11.43 -26.42 29.71
N LEU A 300 10.53 -26.41 28.73
CA LEU A 300 9.35 -27.28 28.71
C LEU A 300 9.73 -28.77 28.64
N TYR A 301 10.67 -29.10 27.76
CA TYR A 301 11.12 -30.51 27.63
C TYR A 301 11.74 -31.02 28.92
N LYS A 302 12.56 -30.20 29.61
CA LYS A 302 13.09 -30.49 30.93
C LYS A 302 11.96 -30.75 31.95
N GLY A 303 10.90 -29.92 31.92
CA GLY A 303 9.75 -30.02 32.83
C GLY A 303 8.79 -31.17 32.56
N LEU A 304 8.88 -31.87 31.43
CA LEU A 304 7.98 -33.01 31.12
C LEU A 304 8.09 -34.15 32.14
N ASP A 305 9.27 -34.31 32.72
CA ASP A 305 9.52 -35.32 33.73
C ASP A 305 10.36 -34.74 34.88
N PRO A 306 9.72 -34.12 35.85
CA PRO A 306 10.39 -33.43 36.96
C PRO A 306 11.06 -34.37 37.95
N LYS A 307 10.79 -35.69 37.88
CA LYS A 307 11.38 -36.71 38.78
C LYS A 307 12.68 -37.29 38.23
N THR A 308 13.07 -36.94 36.99
CA THR A 308 14.32 -37.42 36.39
C THR A 308 15.53 -36.84 37.14
N ASP A 309 16.48 -37.67 37.51
CA ASP A 309 17.73 -37.23 38.13
C ASP A 309 18.56 -36.38 37.15
N ALA A 310 19.52 -35.64 37.69
CA ALA A 310 20.32 -34.69 36.92
C ALA A 310 21.13 -35.39 35.79
N LEU A 311 21.62 -36.59 36.04
CA LEU A 311 22.43 -37.34 35.06
C LEU A 311 21.57 -37.87 33.89
N ALA A 312 20.41 -38.48 34.20
CA ALA A 312 19.45 -38.88 33.16
C ALA A 312 18.92 -37.67 32.38
N GLN A 313 18.81 -36.50 33.02
CA GLN A 313 18.41 -35.26 32.33
C GLN A 313 19.42 -34.83 31.27
N VAL A 314 20.73 -35.07 31.46
CA VAL A 314 21.75 -34.79 30.41
C VAL A 314 21.46 -35.62 29.15
N GLY A 315 21.14 -36.92 29.31
CA GLY A 315 20.76 -37.78 28.17
C GLY A 315 19.53 -37.28 27.45
N ARG A 316 18.49 -36.92 28.20
CA ARG A 316 17.26 -36.35 27.62
C ARG A 316 17.48 -35.05 26.86
N MET A 317 18.30 -34.11 27.41
CA MET A 317 18.63 -32.88 26.68
C MET A 317 19.44 -33.17 25.41
N ALA A 318 20.31 -34.18 25.42
CA ALA A 318 21.00 -34.62 24.23
C ALA A 318 20.03 -35.14 23.14
N GLU A 319 18.99 -35.87 23.54
CA GLU A 319 17.91 -36.32 22.62
C GLU A 319 17.13 -35.12 22.02
N LEU A 320 16.78 -34.11 22.82
CA LEU A 320 16.08 -32.92 22.34
C LEU A 320 16.87 -32.22 21.24
N VAL A 321 18.15 -32.00 21.47
CA VAL A 321 19.00 -31.17 20.59
C VAL A 321 19.62 -31.98 19.44
N ALA A 322 19.34 -33.28 19.32
CA ALA A 322 19.97 -34.18 18.33
C ALA A 322 19.77 -33.67 16.86
N GLY A 323 18.66 -33.00 16.57
CA GLY A 323 18.37 -32.47 15.23
C GLY A 323 19.17 -31.23 14.84
N ALA A 324 19.77 -30.51 15.80
CA ALA A 324 20.60 -29.33 15.55
C ALA A 324 21.75 -29.25 16.57
N PRO A 325 22.65 -30.23 16.64
CA PRO A 325 23.62 -30.35 17.73
C PRO A 325 24.63 -29.21 17.79
N ASP A 326 24.99 -28.62 16.67
CA ASP A 326 26.01 -27.55 16.61
C ASP A 326 25.44 -26.15 16.78
N HIS A 327 24.11 -26.00 16.86
CA HIS A 327 23.50 -24.69 17.10
C HIS A 327 23.90 -24.15 18.49
N PRO A 328 24.21 -22.83 18.62
CA PRO A 328 24.62 -22.24 19.91
C PRO A 328 23.64 -22.55 21.05
N GLU A 329 22.33 -22.46 20.81
CA GLU A 329 21.30 -22.76 21.82
C GLU A 329 21.32 -24.24 22.25
N SER A 330 21.61 -25.18 21.32
CA SER A 330 21.79 -26.59 21.64
C SER A 330 23.00 -26.83 22.54
N GLN A 331 24.09 -26.13 22.28
CA GLN A 331 25.29 -26.21 23.11
C GLN A 331 25.03 -25.61 24.50
N LEU A 332 24.31 -24.48 24.58
CA LEU A 332 23.90 -23.88 25.86
C LEU A 332 22.98 -24.82 26.67
N THR A 333 21.99 -25.40 26.01
CA THR A 333 21.05 -26.36 26.63
C THR A 333 21.80 -27.56 27.22
N ARG A 334 22.78 -28.13 26.50
CA ARG A 334 23.61 -29.22 26.98
C ARG A 334 24.53 -28.77 28.12
N ALA A 335 25.11 -27.59 28.02
CA ALA A 335 25.95 -27.01 29.06
C ALA A 335 25.20 -26.83 30.38
N GLU A 336 23.99 -26.30 30.34
CA GLU A 336 23.14 -26.12 31.53
C GLU A 336 22.79 -27.47 32.18
N ALA A 337 22.42 -28.45 31.36
CA ALA A 337 22.14 -29.81 31.88
C ALA A 337 23.38 -30.46 32.52
N ALA A 338 24.56 -30.28 31.91
CA ALA A 338 25.80 -30.78 32.45
C ALA A 338 26.22 -30.08 33.76
N LEU A 339 25.99 -28.75 33.85
CA LEU A 339 26.21 -28.00 35.08
C LEU A 339 25.31 -28.48 36.22
N ASP A 340 24.04 -28.71 35.92
CA ASP A 340 23.07 -29.23 36.92
C ASP A 340 23.43 -30.64 37.40
N ALA A 341 24.08 -31.45 36.52
CA ALA A 341 24.56 -32.77 36.83
C ALA A 341 26.01 -32.81 37.39
N GLN A 342 26.63 -31.65 37.62
CA GLN A 342 28.02 -31.50 38.07
C GLN A 342 29.06 -32.16 37.15
N LEU A 343 28.75 -32.30 35.85
CA LEU A 343 29.65 -32.78 34.82
C LEU A 343 30.48 -31.61 34.25
N TRP A 344 31.43 -31.09 35.06
CA TRP A 344 32.18 -29.88 34.79
C TRP A 344 32.92 -29.90 33.45
N GLY A 345 33.58 -30.99 33.12
CA GLY A 345 34.32 -31.15 31.86
C GLY A 345 33.39 -31.07 30.62
N GLU A 346 32.21 -31.69 30.71
CA GLU A 346 31.20 -31.58 29.63
C GLU A 346 30.62 -30.18 29.52
N ALA A 347 30.28 -29.56 30.65
CA ALA A 347 29.78 -28.20 30.69
C ALA A 347 30.79 -27.26 30.04
N ARG A 348 32.07 -27.34 30.40
CA ARG A 348 33.14 -26.49 29.82
C ARG A 348 33.28 -26.72 28.33
N ARG A 349 33.23 -27.96 27.84
CA ARG A 349 33.31 -28.29 26.42
C ARG A 349 32.15 -27.67 25.62
N HIS A 350 30.93 -27.76 26.12
CA HIS A 350 29.73 -27.19 25.47
C HIS A 350 29.74 -25.68 25.52
N LEU A 351 30.11 -25.05 26.64
CA LEU A 351 30.27 -23.61 26.76
C LEU A 351 31.33 -23.06 25.81
N ALA A 352 32.46 -23.75 25.65
CA ALA A 352 33.50 -23.38 24.71
C ALA A 352 33.00 -23.39 23.25
N LYS A 353 32.18 -24.38 22.87
CA LYS A 353 31.52 -24.41 21.55
C LYS A 353 30.50 -23.32 21.39
N ALA A 354 29.67 -23.06 22.40
CA ALA A 354 28.66 -21.98 22.37
C ALA A 354 29.30 -20.57 22.30
N ALA A 355 30.47 -20.39 22.88
CA ALA A 355 31.20 -19.11 22.92
C ALA A 355 31.58 -18.60 21.53
N GLY A 356 31.86 -19.50 20.57
CA GLY A 356 32.36 -19.11 19.25
C GLY A 356 33.56 -18.14 19.34
N LYS A 357 33.55 -17.10 18.51
CA LYS A 357 34.59 -16.05 18.53
C LYS A 357 34.37 -15.01 19.64
N THR A 358 33.10 -14.70 19.92
CA THR A 358 32.68 -13.71 20.92
C THR A 358 31.59 -14.28 21.80
N PRO A 359 31.89 -14.65 23.06
CA PRO A 359 30.89 -15.23 23.97
C PRO A 359 29.79 -14.20 24.29
N GLY A 360 28.54 -14.62 24.18
CA GLY A 360 27.37 -13.83 24.58
C GLY A 360 27.26 -13.73 26.11
N GLU A 361 26.33 -12.89 26.57
CA GLU A 361 26.08 -12.65 27.99
C GLU A 361 25.76 -13.93 28.76
N ARG A 362 24.88 -14.81 28.24
CA ARG A 362 24.48 -16.08 28.87
C ARG A 362 25.66 -17.07 28.96
N VAL A 363 26.49 -17.15 27.92
CA VAL A 363 27.72 -17.95 27.97
C VAL A 363 28.62 -17.50 29.11
N CYS A 364 28.88 -16.18 29.22
CA CYS A 364 29.72 -15.63 30.28
C CYS A 364 29.15 -15.90 31.68
N ARG A 365 27.84 -15.80 31.86
CA ARG A 365 27.18 -16.11 33.14
C ARG A 365 27.29 -17.61 33.51
N LEU A 366 27.13 -18.51 32.53
CA LEU A 366 27.27 -19.95 32.76
C LEU A 366 28.74 -20.32 33.02
N MET A 367 29.72 -19.65 32.40
CA MET A 367 31.12 -19.85 32.73
C MET A 367 31.46 -19.37 34.14
N ALA A 368 30.88 -18.25 34.59
CA ALA A 368 31.00 -17.79 35.97
C ALA A 368 30.47 -18.86 36.97
N ARG A 369 29.26 -19.38 36.69
CA ARG A 369 28.67 -20.46 37.49
C ARG A 369 29.55 -21.73 37.52
N LEU A 370 30.14 -22.07 36.37
CA LEU A 370 31.06 -23.21 36.27
C LEU A 370 32.29 -23.05 37.17
N GLU A 371 33.00 -21.91 37.06
CA GLU A 371 34.21 -21.66 37.84
C GLU A 371 33.94 -21.63 39.36
N GLU A 372 32.82 -21.07 39.77
CA GLU A 372 32.38 -21.01 41.14
C GLU A 372 32.00 -22.42 41.66
N SER A 373 31.24 -23.19 40.88
CA SER A 373 30.75 -24.51 41.31
C SER A 373 31.82 -25.60 41.27
N GLU A 374 32.76 -25.57 40.33
CA GLU A 374 33.85 -26.57 40.16
C GLU A 374 34.97 -26.37 41.14
N HIS A 375 35.42 -25.09 41.27
CA HIS A 375 36.69 -24.78 42.00
C HIS A 375 36.49 -23.84 43.20
N GLY A 376 35.32 -23.28 43.41
CA GLY A 376 35.11 -22.21 44.39
C GLY A 376 35.86 -20.93 44.03
N ASP A 377 36.31 -20.78 42.75
CA ASP A 377 37.15 -19.64 42.31
C ASP A 377 36.27 -18.37 42.07
N GLY A 378 35.96 -17.68 43.16
CA GLY A 378 35.21 -16.44 43.10
C GLY A 378 35.93 -15.33 42.35
N ALA A 379 37.25 -15.40 42.13
CA ALA A 379 37.97 -14.38 41.35
C ALA A 379 37.71 -14.58 39.84
N LYS A 380 37.83 -15.79 39.35
CA LYS A 380 37.51 -16.12 37.97
C LYS A 380 36.00 -15.96 37.68
N ALA A 381 35.11 -16.36 38.57
CA ALA A 381 33.68 -16.13 38.44
C ALA A 381 33.36 -14.64 38.26
N ARG A 382 33.94 -13.75 39.09
CA ARG A 382 33.78 -12.29 38.94
C ARG A 382 34.35 -11.78 37.62
N ALA A 383 35.47 -12.27 37.14
CA ALA A 383 36.04 -11.89 35.85
C ALA A 383 35.09 -12.20 34.68
N TRP A 384 34.43 -13.38 34.70
CA TRP A 384 33.41 -13.75 33.74
C TRP A 384 32.15 -12.88 33.84
N LEU A 385 31.67 -12.52 35.05
CA LEU A 385 30.55 -11.63 35.25
C LEU A 385 30.83 -10.21 34.72
N LEU A 386 32.03 -9.70 34.94
CA LEU A 386 32.46 -8.41 34.35
C LEU A 386 32.47 -8.46 32.82
N ARG A 387 32.90 -9.59 32.25
CA ARG A 387 32.86 -9.83 30.80
C ARG A 387 31.41 -9.92 30.31
N ALA A 388 30.50 -10.56 31.04
CA ALA A 388 29.06 -10.63 30.73
C ALA A 388 28.44 -9.23 30.53
N GLY A 389 28.82 -8.25 31.38
CA GLY A 389 28.30 -6.87 31.28
C GLY A 389 28.72 -6.12 30.00
N ARG A 390 29.77 -6.62 29.30
CA ARG A 390 30.27 -6.06 28.03
C ARG A 390 29.99 -6.96 26.83
N ALA A 391 29.49 -8.14 27.05
CA ALA A 391 29.23 -9.13 26.02
C ALA A 391 28.02 -8.71 25.14
N PRO A 392 27.96 -9.22 23.91
CA PRO A 392 26.76 -9.12 23.09
C PRO A 392 25.55 -9.69 23.86
N ARG A 393 24.44 -8.97 23.83
CA ARG A 393 23.21 -9.40 24.48
C ARG A 393 22.66 -10.64 23.79
N ASP A 394 22.14 -11.56 24.59
CA ASP A 394 21.45 -12.73 24.06
C ASP A 394 20.17 -12.37 23.33
N PRO A 395 19.69 -13.25 22.42
CA PRO A 395 18.39 -13.07 21.79
C PRO A 395 17.27 -12.91 22.81
N ALA A 396 16.34 -12.02 22.50
CA ALA A 396 15.16 -11.74 23.31
C ALA A 396 13.95 -11.52 22.39
N TRP A 397 12.76 -11.48 22.97
CA TRP A 397 11.58 -11.06 22.24
C TRP A 397 11.62 -9.56 21.97
N VAL A 398 11.80 -9.18 20.71
CA VAL A 398 11.97 -7.79 20.26
C VAL A 398 10.92 -7.45 19.22
N CYS A 399 10.24 -6.34 19.38
CA CYS A 399 9.33 -5.83 18.36
C CYS A 399 10.10 -5.40 17.11
N GLY A 400 9.69 -5.89 15.93
CA GLY A 400 10.26 -5.52 14.64
C GLY A 400 9.96 -4.08 14.24
N SER A 401 8.82 -3.53 14.71
CA SER A 401 8.36 -2.20 14.32
C SER A 401 8.93 -1.08 15.19
N CYS A 402 8.96 -1.25 16.53
CA CYS A 402 9.38 -0.18 17.43
C CYS A 402 10.64 -0.50 18.25
N GLY A 403 11.20 -1.71 18.14
CA GLY A 403 12.38 -2.13 18.89
C GLY A 403 12.13 -2.45 20.37
N ALA A 404 10.91 -2.33 20.88
CA ALA A 404 10.60 -2.61 22.27
C ALA A 404 10.91 -4.06 22.66
N LEU A 405 11.49 -4.24 23.86
CA LEU A 405 11.73 -5.54 24.46
C LEU A 405 10.45 -6.07 25.13
N ALA A 406 10.15 -7.34 24.93
CA ALA A 406 9.06 -8.03 25.60
C ALA A 406 9.62 -9.20 26.45
N GLY A 407 9.12 -9.37 27.65
CA GLY A 407 9.52 -10.49 28.53
C GLY A 407 9.01 -11.85 28.05
N ARG A 408 7.96 -11.85 27.22
CA ARG A 408 7.38 -13.01 26.57
C ARG A 408 6.82 -12.60 25.20
N TRP A 409 6.62 -13.57 24.34
CA TRP A 409 5.92 -13.33 23.10
C TRP A 409 4.46 -12.95 23.32
N THR A 410 3.98 -12.00 22.52
CA THR A 410 2.58 -11.57 22.45
C THR A 410 2.23 -11.31 20.98
N ALA A 411 1.00 -11.60 20.57
CA ALA A 411 0.53 -11.35 19.21
C ALA A 411 0.57 -9.85 18.86
N HIS A 412 0.27 -8.99 19.84
CA HIS A 412 0.37 -7.55 19.71
C HIS A 412 1.53 -7.03 20.55
N CYS A 413 2.35 -6.17 19.98
CA CYS A 413 3.40 -5.49 20.74
C CYS A 413 2.79 -4.66 21.89
N GLY A 414 3.31 -4.80 23.10
CA GLY A 414 2.83 -4.06 24.25
C GLY A 414 2.96 -2.53 24.11
N ALA A 415 3.98 -2.06 23.36
CA ALA A 415 4.26 -0.65 23.19
C ALA A 415 3.53 -0.04 21.97
N CYS A 416 3.74 -0.58 20.76
CA CYS A 416 3.21 0.01 19.51
C CYS A 416 1.94 -0.69 18.99
N LYS A 417 1.45 -1.73 19.66
CA LYS A 417 0.26 -2.51 19.29
C LYS A 417 0.30 -3.20 17.93
N THR A 418 1.43 -3.16 17.22
CA THR A 418 1.56 -3.82 15.93
C THR A 418 1.43 -5.34 16.08
N PHE A 419 0.59 -5.95 15.22
CA PHE A 419 0.32 -7.38 15.21
C PHE A 419 1.50 -8.17 14.62
N ASP A 420 1.77 -9.38 15.15
CA ASP A 420 2.84 -10.33 14.74
C ASP A 420 4.22 -9.68 14.53
N SER A 421 4.52 -8.66 15.33
CA SER A 421 5.77 -7.90 15.22
C SER A 421 6.87 -8.34 16.19
N VAL A 422 6.54 -9.18 17.18
CA VAL A 422 7.46 -9.63 18.23
C VAL A 422 8.20 -10.88 17.75
N THR A 423 9.52 -10.74 17.56
CA THR A 423 10.40 -11.81 17.05
C THR A 423 11.54 -12.08 18.00
N TRP A 424 12.05 -13.34 18.01
CA TRP A 424 13.20 -13.75 18.81
C TRP A 424 14.50 -13.39 18.09
N ARG A 425 15.19 -12.34 18.58
CA ARG A 425 16.43 -11.84 18.00
C ARG A 425 17.26 -11.06 18.99
N PRO A 426 18.57 -10.89 18.76
CA PRO A 426 19.37 -9.97 19.56
C PRO A 426 18.78 -8.56 19.52
N PRO A 427 18.62 -7.89 20.69
CA PRO A 427 18.20 -6.50 20.72
C PRO A 427 19.24 -5.62 20.04
N VAL A 428 18.79 -4.64 19.27
CA VAL A 428 19.70 -3.65 18.68
C VAL A 428 20.32 -2.85 19.82
N GLN A 429 21.65 -2.85 19.93
CA GLN A 429 22.36 -1.98 20.85
C GLN A 429 22.27 -0.56 20.30
N VAL A 430 21.36 0.23 20.83
CA VAL A 430 21.36 1.67 20.60
C VAL A 430 22.51 2.21 21.41
N GLY A 431 23.59 2.61 20.73
CA GLY A 431 24.70 3.33 21.39
C GLY A 431 24.16 4.60 22.07
N PRO A 432 24.93 5.19 23.01
CA PRO A 432 24.46 6.36 23.77
C PRO A 432 24.11 7.59 22.91
N GLU A 433 24.36 7.56 21.61
CA GLU A 433 24.09 8.67 20.68
C GLU A 433 22.75 8.60 19.94
N ALA A 434 21.98 7.50 20.06
CA ALA A 434 20.67 7.45 19.45
C ALA A 434 19.58 7.64 20.51
N ARG A 435 19.34 8.87 20.95
CA ARG A 435 18.03 9.27 21.45
C ARG A 435 17.06 9.03 20.30
N PRO A 436 15.92 8.35 20.51
CA PRO A 436 14.84 8.43 19.54
C PRO A 436 14.52 9.93 19.41
N ALA A 437 14.60 10.44 18.18
CA ALA A 437 14.08 11.77 17.89
C ALA A 437 12.61 11.74 18.31
N ASP A 438 12.26 12.57 19.29
CA ASP A 438 10.86 12.82 19.66
C ASP A 438 10.11 13.18 18.38
N GLY A 439 9.21 12.32 17.95
CA GLY A 439 8.39 12.58 16.78
C GLY A 439 8.71 11.74 15.52
N ALA A 440 9.43 10.61 15.61
CA ALA A 440 9.38 9.65 14.53
C ALA A 440 7.95 9.08 14.45
N GLY A 441 7.13 9.78 13.68
CA GLY A 441 5.86 9.30 13.20
C GLY A 441 6.04 7.89 12.65
N ARG A 442 5.05 7.02 12.82
CA ARG A 442 4.93 5.74 12.12
C ARG A 442 5.48 5.91 10.71
N PRO A 443 6.29 4.97 10.18
CA PRO A 443 6.63 5.03 8.78
C PRO A 443 5.32 5.19 8.02
N GLU A 444 5.20 6.31 7.31
CA GLU A 444 4.10 6.48 6.36
C GLU A 444 4.15 5.25 5.48
N ALA A 445 3.07 4.47 5.52
CA ALA A 445 2.88 3.42 4.54
C ALA A 445 2.99 4.13 3.19
N GLU A 446 4.09 3.93 2.48
CA GLU A 446 4.27 4.42 1.13
C GLU A 446 3.03 3.94 0.35
N LEU A 447 2.16 4.89 0.06
CA LEU A 447 1.05 4.67 -0.85
C LEU A 447 1.70 4.26 -2.17
N PRO A 448 1.40 3.07 -2.71
CA PRO A 448 1.87 2.76 -4.05
C PRO A 448 1.41 3.89 -4.95
N ALA A 449 2.36 4.52 -5.63
CA ALA A 449 2.10 5.51 -6.66
C ALA A 449 1.00 4.95 -7.57
N LEU A 450 0.03 5.80 -7.93
CA LEU A 450 -1.02 5.45 -8.88
C LEU A 450 -0.35 4.93 -10.15
N GLU A 451 -0.22 3.60 -10.30
CA GLU A 451 0.06 3.00 -11.59
C GLU A 451 -1.09 3.38 -12.51
N ILE A 452 -0.81 4.32 -13.39
CA ILE A 452 -1.67 4.64 -14.52
C ILE A 452 -1.60 3.40 -15.42
N LEU A 453 -2.63 2.56 -15.34
CA LEU A 453 -2.80 1.40 -16.21
C LEU A 453 -2.62 1.84 -17.67
N PRO A 454 -1.78 1.16 -18.47
CA PRO A 454 -1.65 1.46 -19.89
C PRO A 454 -3.00 1.21 -20.57
N ARG A 455 -3.46 2.23 -21.26
CA ARG A 455 -4.63 2.22 -22.13
C ARG A 455 -4.45 1.13 -23.18
N ASN A 456 -5.23 0.06 -23.09
CA ASN A 456 -5.35 -0.91 -24.18
C ASN A 456 -5.87 -0.20 -25.44
N GLY A 457 -4.97 0.23 -26.28
CA GLY A 457 -5.22 0.73 -27.63
C GLY A 457 -5.06 -0.40 -28.62
N ASN A 458 -6.17 -1.02 -28.99
CA ASN A 458 -6.26 -1.79 -30.21
C ASN A 458 -6.19 -0.83 -31.42
N GLY A 459 -5.18 -0.93 -32.27
CA GLY A 459 -5.09 -0.14 -33.51
C GLY A 459 -3.76 -0.36 -34.22
N GLY A 460 -3.75 -1.25 -35.19
CA GLY A 460 -2.58 -1.60 -36.00
C GLY A 460 -1.97 -0.43 -36.76
N GLY A 461 -0.67 -0.48 -36.97
CA GLY A 461 0.05 0.45 -37.85
C GLY A 461 1.54 0.24 -37.83
N ARG A 462 2.01 -0.60 -38.73
CA ARG A 462 3.29 -0.61 -39.47
C ARG A 462 4.56 -0.08 -38.78
N ALA A 463 5.51 -1.01 -38.72
CA ALA A 463 6.94 -0.84 -38.50
C ALA A 463 7.57 0.29 -39.36
N LEU A 464 8.46 1.06 -38.73
CA LEU A 464 9.64 1.63 -39.38
C LEU A 464 10.83 1.44 -38.42
N ALA A 465 11.80 0.71 -38.92
CA ALA A 465 13.09 0.46 -38.31
C ALA A 465 13.94 1.73 -38.35
N GLN A 466 14.58 2.09 -37.25
CA GLN A 466 15.80 2.90 -37.27
C GLN A 466 16.65 2.65 -36.01
N GLY A 467 17.80 2.03 -36.21
CA GLY A 467 19.12 2.51 -35.82
C GLY A 467 19.50 2.51 -34.34
N ARG A 468 20.09 1.44 -33.81
CA ARG A 468 20.95 1.46 -32.64
C ARG A 468 22.31 2.08 -32.98
N PRO A 469 22.90 2.97 -32.18
CA PRO A 469 24.35 3.20 -32.17
C PRO A 469 25.01 2.25 -31.15
N GLY A 470 26.19 1.75 -31.56
CA GLY A 470 26.93 0.66 -30.98
C GLY A 470 27.54 0.94 -29.59
N ALA A 471 27.74 -0.15 -28.89
CA ALA A 471 28.60 -0.26 -27.72
C ALA A 471 30.08 -0.40 -28.14
N PRO A 472 31.05 0.14 -27.36
CA PRO A 472 32.47 -0.06 -27.65
C PRO A 472 32.96 -1.44 -27.18
N PRO A 473 34.00 -1.99 -27.83
CA PRO A 473 34.52 -3.34 -27.56
C PRO A 473 35.38 -3.37 -26.27
N PRO A 474 35.53 -4.56 -25.65
CA PRO A 474 36.37 -4.73 -24.47
C PRO A 474 37.86 -4.80 -24.87
N ALA A 475 38.69 -4.21 -24.02
CA ALA A 475 40.14 -4.20 -24.15
C ALA A 475 40.74 -5.61 -23.97
N ALA A 476 41.59 -5.98 -24.91
CA ALA A 476 42.41 -7.17 -24.88
C ALA A 476 43.54 -7.03 -23.87
N THR A 477 43.61 -7.93 -22.88
CA THR A 477 44.83 -8.15 -22.07
C THR A 477 45.71 -9.17 -22.76
N GLY A 478 46.84 -8.70 -23.22
CA GLY A 478 47.90 -9.51 -23.78
C GLY A 478 48.61 -10.31 -22.70
N GLN A 479 48.83 -11.59 -22.99
CA GLN A 479 49.83 -12.44 -22.35
C GLN A 479 51.21 -11.99 -22.76
N ARG A 480 52.16 -11.89 -21.83
CA ARG A 480 53.56 -12.27 -22.01
C ARG A 480 54.21 -12.58 -20.65
N GLY A 481 54.89 -13.69 -20.60
CA GLY A 481 55.87 -14.05 -19.63
C GLY A 481 55.56 -15.27 -18.80
#